data_96d83d663282c2ac84736810a7af24c2
#
_entry.id   96d83d663282c2ac84736810a7af24c2
#
_cell.length_a   1.000
_cell.length_b   1.000
_cell.length_c   1.000
_cell.angle_alpha   90.00
_cell.angle_beta   90.00
_cell.angle_gamma   90.00
#
_symmetry.space_group_name_H-M   'P 1'
#
loop_
_entity.id
_entity.type
_entity.pdbx_description
1 polymer ?
#
loop_
_entity_poly.entity_id
_entity_poly.type
_entity_poly.pdbx_seq_one_letter_code
_entity_poly.pdbx_strand_id
1 'polypeptide(L)'
;WQQGGDTVNVQGFYDGDGRYVIRFMPINPGVWYYSIDSNIASLAGKRGEIECIPAKADNHGPVKVRGLHDFEYADGTVYYPLGTTAYAWIHMSQAVQEKTLSSLKKAQFNKLRMCVFPKNYGLCKEEPEIYPFFVKGHSDGKPVFDFTCFNPAFFRRLEKRIDDLRYLGVEADLILFHPYDKGRWGFDNMPMEVNVAYIKYLTARLSSFSNVWWSLANEYDYVKAKTEADWETLIQTVVVSDPYGHLCSIHGSTATYFPYWMEELTHTSIQDEAPVEDFGRASIVRSIYRKPIVFDEVCYEGNLASRWGRLSGSEMLHRIWQGLIAGTYVTHGECYQWNAGSMDTIFWAKGGEWRGESWKRIPFTRSLLDTLPHPLQLADVSRDHRTATAGG
;
A
#
# COMPACT_ATOMS: atom_id res chain seq x y z
N TRP A 1 17.93 7.08 18.42
CA TRP A 1 18.03 8.49 18.06
C TRP A 1 17.30 9.35 19.07
N GLN A 2 17.91 10.45 19.46
CA GLN A 2 17.37 11.35 20.49
C GLN A 2 17.57 12.81 20.11
N GLN A 3 16.54 13.62 20.36
CA GLN A 3 16.59 15.08 20.26
C GLN A 3 15.66 15.69 21.33
N GLY A 4 16.21 16.50 22.23
CA GLY A 4 15.41 17.04 23.34
C GLY A 4 14.81 15.91 24.19
N GLY A 5 13.48 15.85 24.25
CA GLY A 5 12.72 14.78 24.92
C GLY A 5 12.31 13.61 24.00
N ASP A 6 12.50 13.75 22.69
CA ASP A 6 12.06 12.76 21.71
C ASP A 6 13.09 11.63 21.57
N THR A 7 12.59 10.40 21.50
CA THR A 7 13.40 9.19 21.25
C THR A 7 12.77 8.34 20.16
N VAL A 8 13.56 8.00 19.14
CA VAL A 8 13.15 7.10 18.06
C VAL A 8 14.07 5.88 18.03
N ASN A 9 13.50 4.72 18.29
CA ASN A 9 14.21 3.44 18.26
C ASN A 9 14.02 2.77 16.90
N VAL A 10 15.08 2.65 16.11
CA VAL A 10 15.06 2.01 14.80
C VAL A 10 15.88 0.74 14.81
N GLN A 11 15.41 -0.28 14.11
CA GLN A 11 16.15 -1.52 13.94
C GLN A 11 17.13 -1.43 12.77
N GLY A 12 18.34 -2.00 12.97
CA GLY A 12 19.28 -2.22 11.88
C GLY A 12 18.94 -3.52 11.13
N PHE A 13 19.41 -3.60 9.89
CA PHE A 13 19.26 -4.80 9.05
C PHE A 13 20.55 -5.14 8.31
N TYR A 14 20.70 -6.41 7.98
CA TYR A 14 21.80 -6.88 7.14
C TYR A 14 21.49 -6.60 5.67
N ASP A 15 22.41 -5.90 4.96
CA ASP A 15 22.24 -5.51 3.56
C ASP A 15 23.22 -6.24 2.60
N GLY A 16 23.76 -7.38 3.02
CA GLY A 16 24.72 -8.14 2.24
C GLY A 16 26.18 -7.68 2.43
N ASP A 17 27.11 -8.47 1.97
CA ASP A 17 28.55 -8.18 1.92
C ASP A 17 29.14 -7.73 3.28
N GLY A 18 28.68 -8.33 4.37
CA GLY A 18 29.12 -7.97 5.73
C GLY A 18 28.65 -6.62 6.23
N ARG A 19 27.72 -5.97 5.53
CA ARG A 19 27.24 -4.62 5.83
C ARG A 19 25.91 -4.66 6.59
N TYR A 20 25.86 -3.96 7.72
CA TYR A 20 24.64 -3.62 8.45
C TYR A 20 24.28 -2.16 8.22
N VAL A 21 23.01 -1.89 8.03
CA VAL A 21 22.47 -0.56 7.75
C VAL A 21 21.42 -0.21 8.80
N ILE A 22 21.44 1.03 9.26
CA ILE A 22 20.39 1.63 10.07
C ILE A 22 19.85 2.82 9.27
N ARG A 23 18.54 2.94 9.17
CA ARG A 23 17.87 4.06 8.53
C ARG A 23 17.06 4.83 9.54
N PHE A 24 17.06 6.13 9.40
CA PHE A 24 16.37 7.03 10.31
C PHE A 24 15.64 8.12 9.52
N MET A 25 14.40 8.38 9.88
CA MET A 25 13.60 9.51 9.40
C MET A 25 13.46 10.50 10.57
N PRO A 26 14.14 11.65 10.54
CA PRO A 26 13.97 12.68 11.58
C PRO A 26 12.52 13.18 11.58
N ILE A 27 11.94 13.29 12.77
CA ILE A 27 10.56 13.80 12.94
C ILE A 27 10.51 15.30 13.21
N ASN A 28 11.64 15.90 13.62
CA ASN A 28 11.78 17.34 13.88
C ASN A 28 13.13 17.86 13.36
N PRO A 29 13.21 19.13 12.91
CA PRO A 29 14.49 19.77 12.58
C PRO A 29 15.37 19.93 13.82
N GLY A 30 16.69 19.97 13.60
CA GLY A 30 17.71 20.16 14.64
C GLY A 30 18.69 19.00 14.74
N VAL A 31 19.52 18.99 15.77
CA VAL A 31 20.57 17.98 15.94
C VAL A 31 19.99 16.74 16.63
N TRP A 32 20.15 15.60 15.98
CA TRP A 32 19.78 14.29 16.50
C TRP A 32 21.01 13.49 16.86
N TYR A 33 21.07 12.98 18.08
CA TYR A 33 22.15 12.12 18.56
C TYR A 33 21.75 10.66 18.46
N TYR A 34 22.67 9.78 18.08
CA TYR A 34 22.42 8.36 18.08
C TYR A 34 23.39 7.56 18.93
N SER A 35 22.92 6.46 19.44
CA SER A 35 23.74 5.38 19.99
C SER A 35 23.29 4.05 19.40
N ILE A 36 24.24 3.15 19.12
CA ILE A 36 23.97 1.81 18.56
C ILE A 36 24.15 0.79 19.66
N ASP A 37 23.11 0.00 19.88
CA ASP A 37 23.15 -1.24 20.65
C ASP A 37 23.18 -2.44 19.73
N SER A 38 24.02 -3.45 20.00
CA SER A 38 24.20 -4.63 19.17
C SER A 38 24.81 -5.77 19.95
N ASN A 39 24.42 -7.00 19.63
CA ASN A 39 25.11 -8.22 20.08
C ASN A 39 26.42 -8.47 19.31
N ILE A 40 26.70 -7.70 18.25
CA ILE A 40 27.95 -7.76 17.49
C ILE A 40 28.89 -6.69 18.05
N ALA A 41 29.96 -7.11 18.73
CA ALA A 41 30.87 -6.21 19.46
C ALA A 41 31.45 -5.09 18.60
N SER A 42 31.73 -5.32 17.31
CA SER A 42 32.25 -4.31 16.39
C SER A 42 31.22 -3.23 15.99
N LEU A 43 29.93 -3.46 16.25
CA LEU A 43 28.83 -2.53 15.97
C LEU A 43 28.36 -1.81 17.23
N ALA A 44 28.44 -2.46 18.40
CA ALA A 44 27.95 -1.92 19.66
C ALA A 44 28.70 -0.66 20.12
N GLY A 45 28.00 0.23 20.83
CA GLY A 45 28.55 1.40 21.48
C GLY A 45 28.93 2.55 20.55
N LYS A 46 28.72 2.44 19.25
CA LYS A 46 28.95 3.55 18.30
C LYS A 46 27.95 4.68 18.56
N ARG A 47 28.45 5.92 18.51
CA ARG A 47 27.66 7.14 18.73
C ARG A 47 27.99 8.18 17.67
N GLY A 48 27.08 9.09 17.44
CA GLY A 48 27.28 10.22 16.55
C GLY A 48 26.07 11.13 16.53
N GLU A 49 26.10 12.08 15.63
CA GLU A 49 25.03 13.06 15.45
C GLU A 49 24.76 13.34 13.98
N ILE A 50 23.57 13.80 13.67
CA ILE A 50 23.19 14.37 12.38
C ILE A 50 22.40 15.64 12.61
N GLU A 51 22.52 16.61 11.71
CA GLU A 51 21.67 17.78 11.67
C GLU A 51 20.52 17.55 10.68
N CYS A 52 19.29 17.66 11.19
CA CYS A 52 18.07 17.66 10.38
C CYS A 52 17.70 19.10 10.05
N ILE A 53 17.74 19.47 8.78
CA ILE A 53 17.28 20.78 8.30
C ILE A 53 15.76 20.80 8.14
N PRO A 54 15.10 21.97 8.15
CA PRO A 54 13.67 22.07 7.86
C PRO A 54 13.28 21.40 6.56
N ALA A 55 12.10 20.77 6.53
CA ALA A 55 11.56 20.12 5.34
C ALA A 55 11.39 21.14 4.18
N LYS A 56 11.62 20.67 2.96
CA LYS A 56 11.27 21.44 1.77
C LYS A 56 9.75 21.51 1.61
N ALA A 57 9.27 22.49 0.85
CA ALA A 57 7.83 22.72 0.66
C ALA A 57 7.06 21.55 0.04
N ASP A 58 7.74 20.65 -0.66
CA ASP A 58 7.19 19.45 -1.28
C ASP A 58 7.34 18.18 -0.42
N ASN A 59 7.88 18.30 0.80
CA ASN A 59 8.04 17.21 1.75
C ASN A 59 7.08 17.40 2.93
N HIS A 60 5.92 16.80 2.84
CA HIS A 60 4.85 16.88 3.84
C HIS A 60 4.99 15.84 4.97
N GLY A 61 5.99 14.97 4.90
CA GLY A 61 6.14 13.84 5.83
C GLY A 61 5.14 12.70 5.56
N PRO A 62 5.04 11.70 6.47
CA PRO A 62 4.13 10.58 6.27
C PRO A 62 2.66 10.98 6.41
N VAL A 63 1.79 10.24 5.72
CA VAL A 63 0.34 10.36 5.88
C VAL A 63 -0.11 9.72 7.18
N LYS A 64 -1.02 10.37 7.89
CA LYS A 64 -1.64 9.90 9.13
C LYS A 64 -3.16 10.08 9.09
N VAL A 65 -3.86 9.45 10.01
CA VAL A 65 -5.31 9.65 10.19
C VAL A 65 -5.56 11.02 10.79
N ARG A 66 -6.54 11.74 10.24
CA ARG A 66 -7.07 13.00 10.72
C ARG A 66 -8.49 12.82 11.25
N GLY A 67 -8.71 13.15 12.50
CA GLY A 67 -10.02 12.95 13.13
C GLY A 67 -10.44 11.48 13.07
N LEU A 68 -11.65 11.20 12.57
CA LEU A 68 -12.18 9.83 12.51
C LEU A 68 -12.13 9.21 11.12
N HIS A 69 -12.21 10.01 10.05
CA HIS A 69 -12.50 9.46 8.72
C HIS A 69 -11.62 10.03 7.60
N ASP A 70 -10.71 10.92 7.94
CA ASP A 70 -9.90 11.62 6.95
C ASP A 70 -8.43 11.30 7.10
N PHE A 71 -7.63 11.75 6.14
CA PHE A 71 -6.19 11.67 6.14
C PHE A 71 -5.56 13.05 6.00
N GLU A 72 -4.38 13.21 6.58
CA GLU A 72 -3.51 14.36 6.39
C GLU A 72 -2.05 13.92 6.42
N TYR A 73 -1.17 14.72 5.86
CA TYR A 73 0.26 14.57 6.04
C TYR A 73 0.71 15.01 7.45
N ALA A 74 1.93 14.66 7.83
CA ALA A 74 2.47 15.01 9.14
C ALA A 74 2.50 16.53 9.40
N ASP A 75 2.64 17.35 8.36
CA ASP A 75 2.61 18.82 8.43
C ASP A 75 1.19 19.43 8.48
N GLY A 76 0.13 18.59 8.46
CA GLY A 76 -1.27 19.01 8.47
C GLY A 76 -1.88 19.28 7.09
N THR A 77 -1.12 19.14 6.02
CA THR A 77 -1.66 19.21 4.65
C THR A 77 -2.64 18.06 4.43
N VAL A 78 -3.85 18.38 3.96
CA VAL A 78 -4.89 17.37 3.74
C VAL A 78 -4.49 16.40 2.64
N TYR A 79 -4.78 15.13 2.84
CA TYR A 79 -4.52 14.08 1.87
C TYR A 79 -5.81 13.35 1.48
N TYR A 80 -6.16 13.38 0.20
CA TYR A 80 -7.23 12.60 -0.38
C TYR A 80 -6.64 11.44 -1.20
N PRO A 81 -6.75 10.18 -0.74
CA PRO A 81 -6.30 9.03 -1.52
C PRO A 81 -7.03 8.92 -2.86
N LEU A 82 -6.34 9.18 -3.93
CA LEU A 82 -6.72 8.83 -5.30
C LEU A 82 -5.79 7.72 -5.76
N GLY A 83 -6.10 6.51 -5.32
CA GLY A 83 -5.25 5.34 -5.50
C GLY A 83 -5.51 4.59 -6.79
N THR A 84 -4.50 3.81 -7.22
CA THR A 84 -4.63 2.78 -8.24
C THR A 84 -3.85 1.54 -7.85
N THR A 85 -3.99 0.46 -8.63
CA THR A 85 -3.39 -0.84 -8.34
C THR A 85 -2.50 -1.31 -9.47
N ALA A 86 -1.29 -1.81 -9.14
CA ALA A 86 -0.40 -2.54 -10.03
C ALA A 86 0.30 -3.65 -9.22
N TYR A 87 -0.39 -4.74 -8.97
CA TYR A 87 -0.02 -5.73 -7.95
C TYR A 87 1.39 -6.29 -8.08
N ALA A 88 1.77 -6.80 -9.26
CA ALA A 88 3.07 -7.44 -9.45
C ALA A 88 4.11 -6.53 -10.13
N TRP A 89 3.90 -5.23 -10.15
CA TRP A 89 4.72 -4.26 -10.85
C TRP A 89 6.23 -4.41 -10.60
N ILE A 90 6.65 -4.54 -9.34
CA ILE A 90 8.07 -4.62 -8.97
C ILE A 90 8.76 -5.90 -9.44
N HIS A 91 7.98 -6.90 -9.86
CA HIS A 91 8.45 -8.19 -10.39
C HIS A 91 8.56 -8.20 -11.92
N MET A 92 8.07 -7.15 -12.58
CA MET A 92 8.14 -7.01 -14.03
C MET A 92 9.55 -6.55 -14.48
N SER A 93 9.78 -6.57 -15.80
CA SER A 93 11.01 -6.02 -16.38
C SER A 93 11.18 -4.54 -16.03
N GLN A 94 12.42 -4.07 -16.03
CA GLN A 94 12.72 -2.67 -15.76
C GLN A 94 11.93 -1.72 -16.68
N ALA A 95 11.78 -2.08 -17.96
CA ALA A 95 11.03 -1.28 -18.94
C ALA A 95 9.56 -1.09 -18.53
N VAL A 96 8.90 -2.14 -18.05
CA VAL A 96 7.51 -2.08 -17.55
C VAL A 96 7.44 -1.24 -16.27
N GLN A 97 8.40 -1.39 -15.36
CA GLN A 97 8.47 -0.60 -14.13
C GLN A 97 8.60 0.90 -14.42
N GLU A 98 9.51 1.31 -15.32
CA GLU A 98 9.70 2.71 -15.73
C GLU A 98 8.46 3.27 -16.46
N LYS A 99 7.82 2.44 -17.29
CA LYS A 99 6.59 2.82 -17.99
C LYS A 99 5.46 3.08 -16.99
N THR A 100 5.38 2.27 -15.93
CA THR A 100 4.39 2.46 -14.84
C THR A 100 4.58 3.81 -14.15
N LEU A 101 5.80 4.18 -13.79
CA LEU A 101 6.09 5.49 -13.19
C LEU A 101 5.66 6.65 -14.11
N SER A 102 5.94 6.54 -15.42
CA SER A 102 5.50 7.53 -16.41
C SER A 102 3.98 7.61 -16.51
N SER A 103 3.30 6.47 -16.43
CA SER A 103 1.83 6.37 -16.45
C SER A 103 1.20 6.99 -15.19
N LEU A 104 1.77 6.72 -14.01
CA LEU A 104 1.32 7.32 -12.75
C LEU A 104 1.47 8.83 -12.76
N LYS A 105 2.62 9.34 -13.20
CA LYS A 105 2.87 10.78 -13.34
C LYS A 105 1.83 11.46 -14.25
N LYS A 106 1.50 10.82 -15.37
CA LYS A 106 0.52 11.34 -16.35
C LYS A 106 -0.90 11.38 -15.77
N ALA A 107 -1.28 10.34 -15.04
CA ALA A 107 -2.62 10.19 -14.45
C ALA A 107 -2.77 10.94 -13.10
N GLN A 108 -1.67 11.35 -12.46
CA GLN A 108 -1.65 12.04 -11.17
C GLN A 108 -2.32 11.27 -10.01
N PHE A 109 -2.32 9.93 -10.07
CA PHE A 109 -2.63 9.13 -8.90
C PHE A 109 -1.61 9.41 -7.80
N ASN A 110 -2.06 9.42 -6.55
CA ASN A 110 -1.22 9.71 -5.38
C ASN A 110 -1.08 8.52 -4.42
N LYS A 111 -1.60 7.35 -4.75
CA LYS A 111 -1.42 6.09 -4.03
C LYS A 111 -1.30 4.94 -5.03
N LEU A 112 -0.32 4.04 -4.83
CA LEU A 112 -0.18 2.81 -5.60
C LEU A 112 -0.20 1.60 -4.68
N ARG A 113 -1.15 0.70 -4.91
CA ARG A 113 -1.26 -0.58 -4.20
C ARG A 113 -0.48 -1.65 -4.95
N MET A 114 0.49 -2.30 -4.27
CA MET A 114 1.39 -3.28 -4.88
C MET A 114 1.83 -4.38 -3.91
N CYS A 115 2.09 -5.59 -4.44
CA CYS A 115 2.51 -6.76 -3.66
C CYS A 115 4.04 -6.80 -3.51
N VAL A 116 4.52 -7.11 -2.29
CA VAL A 116 5.93 -7.41 -2.04
C VAL A 116 6.31 -8.78 -2.59
N PHE A 117 5.46 -9.79 -2.40
CA PHE A 117 5.66 -11.11 -3.01
C PHE A 117 5.14 -11.18 -4.44
N PRO A 118 5.77 -12.00 -5.31
CA PRO A 118 5.29 -12.22 -6.66
C PRO A 118 3.93 -12.91 -6.66
N LYS A 119 3.14 -12.67 -7.71
CA LYS A 119 1.76 -13.17 -7.83
C LYS A 119 1.65 -14.18 -8.98
N ASN A 120 1.22 -15.41 -8.68
CA ASN A 120 0.92 -16.44 -9.66
C ASN A 120 -0.59 -16.53 -9.89
N TYR A 121 -1.07 -15.78 -10.85
CA TYR A 121 -2.48 -15.63 -11.12
C TYR A 121 -2.75 -15.72 -12.64
N GLY A 122 -3.98 -16.04 -13.06
CA GLY A 122 -4.33 -16.20 -14.47
C GLY A 122 -3.90 -15.07 -15.40
N LEU A 123 -3.80 -13.86 -14.89
CA LEU A 123 -3.41 -12.65 -15.60
C LEU A 123 -1.97 -12.17 -15.28
N CYS A 124 -1.23 -12.90 -14.43
CA CYS A 124 0.18 -12.65 -14.11
C CYS A 124 0.83 -13.99 -13.76
N LYS A 125 1.67 -14.48 -14.65
CA LYS A 125 2.36 -15.78 -14.53
C LYS A 125 3.87 -15.67 -14.78
N GLU A 126 4.37 -14.46 -14.89
CA GLU A 126 5.78 -14.20 -15.10
C GLU A 126 6.59 -14.68 -13.90
N GLU A 127 7.72 -15.30 -14.17
CA GLU A 127 8.69 -15.65 -13.15
C GLU A 127 9.54 -14.41 -12.85
N PRO A 128 9.66 -14.00 -11.58
CA PRO A 128 10.49 -12.87 -11.23
C PRO A 128 11.98 -13.12 -11.54
N GLU A 129 12.70 -12.07 -11.94
CA GLU A 129 14.17 -12.14 -12.12
C GLU A 129 14.90 -12.30 -10.79
N ILE A 130 14.36 -11.76 -9.71
CA ILE A 130 14.90 -11.84 -8.35
C ILE A 130 13.77 -12.05 -7.33
N TYR A 131 14.08 -12.78 -6.27
CA TYR A 131 13.15 -13.11 -5.20
C TYR A 131 13.56 -12.50 -3.87
N PRO A 132 12.61 -12.33 -2.92
CA PRO A 132 12.90 -11.79 -1.59
C PRO A 132 13.79 -12.69 -0.72
N PHE A 133 13.87 -13.98 -1.05
CA PHE A 133 14.75 -14.95 -0.39
C PHE A 133 15.71 -15.58 -1.39
N PHE A 134 16.84 -16.08 -0.92
CA PHE A 134 17.77 -16.81 -1.79
C PHE A 134 17.20 -18.17 -2.19
N VAL A 135 17.38 -18.53 -3.46
CA VAL A 135 17.06 -19.87 -3.98
C VAL A 135 18.19 -20.80 -3.61
N LYS A 136 17.90 -21.87 -2.84
CA LYS A 136 18.86 -22.92 -2.45
C LYS A 136 18.86 -24.13 -3.37
N GLY A 137 17.87 -24.22 -4.28
CA GLY A 137 17.74 -25.32 -5.23
C GLY A 137 16.43 -25.29 -5.97
N HIS A 138 16.14 -26.35 -6.71
CA HIS A 138 14.86 -26.55 -7.40
C HIS A 138 14.30 -27.94 -7.12
N SER A 139 12.98 -28.04 -7.01
CA SER A 139 12.23 -29.30 -6.93
C SER A 139 11.04 -29.22 -7.88
N ASP A 140 10.89 -30.23 -8.73
CA ASP A 140 9.82 -30.31 -9.74
C ASP A 140 9.71 -29.03 -10.62
N GLY A 141 10.89 -28.45 -10.97
CA GLY A 141 10.98 -27.23 -11.76
C GLY A 141 10.59 -25.95 -11.04
N LYS A 142 10.35 -26.00 -9.73
CA LYS A 142 10.05 -24.82 -8.89
C LYS A 142 11.23 -24.46 -8.02
N PRO A 143 11.48 -23.14 -7.77
CA PRO A 143 12.52 -22.72 -6.85
C PRO A 143 12.18 -23.15 -5.42
N VAL A 144 13.20 -23.60 -4.69
CA VAL A 144 13.14 -23.88 -3.25
C VAL A 144 13.97 -22.82 -2.53
N PHE A 145 13.37 -22.11 -1.58
CA PHE A 145 13.98 -20.97 -0.93
C PHE A 145 14.64 -21.32 0.39
N ASP A 146 15.68 -20.58 0.72
CA ASP A 146 16.22 -20.51 2.07
C ASP A 146 15.52 -19.38 2.84
N PHE A 147 14.49 -19.70 3.59
CA PHE A 147 13.72 -18.73 4.38
C PHE A 147 14.50 -18.13 5.56
N THR A 148 15.73 -18.55 5.79
CA THR A 148 16.62 -17.94 6.79
C THR A 148 17.47 -16.80 6.20
N CYS A 149 17.51 -16.67 4.87
CA CYS A 149 18.38 -15.74 4.15
C CYS A 149 17.58 -14.84 3.20
N PHE A 150 17.36 -13.60 3.62
CA PHE A 150 16.79 -12.56 2.75
C PHE A 150 17.77 -12.20 1.63
N ASN A 151 17.23 -11.85 0.46
CA ASN A 151 18.01 -11.41 -0.70
C ASN A 151 18.09 -9.87 -0.76
N PRO A 152 19.18 -9.23 -0.35
CA PRO A 152 19.28 -7.77 -0.32
C PRO A 152 19.10 -7.11 -1.68
N ALA A 153 19.42 -7.80 -2.78
CA ALA A 153 19.26 -7.26 -4.13
C ALA A 153 17.78 -7.01 -4.48
N PHE A 154 16.90 -7.93 -4.04
CA PHE A 154 15.45 -7.75 -4.18
C PHE A 154 14.95 -6.52 -3.40
N PHE A 155 15.35 -6.41 -2.14
CA PHE A 155 14.89 -5.31 -1.29
C PHE A 155 15.44 -3.96 -1.75
N ARG A 156 16.68 -3.89 -2.25
CA ARG A 156 17.20 -2.65 -2.87
C ARG A 156 16.41 -2.24 -4.13
N ARG A 157 15.92 -3.21 -4.92
CA ARG A 157 15.00 -2.93 -6.04
C ARG A 157 13.67 -2.35 -5.53
N LEU A 158 13.08 -2.97 -4.51
CA LEU A 158 11.84 -2.51 -3.88
C LEU A 158 11.99 -1.09 -3.31
N GLU A 159 13.05 -0.84 -2.55
CA GLU A 159 13.37 0.47 -1.98
C GLU A 159 13.51 1.55 -3.05
N LYS A 160 14.21 1.24 -4.13
CA LYS A 160 14.32 2.17 -5.25
C LYS A 160 12.95 2.53 -5.83
N ARG A 161 12.05 1.58 -5.99
CA ARG A 161 10.69 1.84 -6.51
C ARG A 161 9.84 2.63 -5.54
N ILE A 162 9.95 2.38 -4.24
CA ILE A 162 9.30 3.20 -3.21
C ILE A 162 9.81 4.65 -3.25
N ASP A 163 11.12 4.84 -3.41
CA ASP A 163 11.72 6.17 -3.53
C ASP A 163 11.28 6.87 -4.82
N ASP A 164 11.23 6.16 -5.95
CA ASP A 164 10.70 6.70 -7.22
C ASP A 164 9.23 7.16 -7.06
N LEU A 165 8.40 6.39 -6.35
CA LEU A 165 7.01 6.80 -6.02
C LEU A 165 6.99 8.04 -5.13
N ARG A 166 7.87 8.11 -4.12
CA ARG A 166 7.99 9.28 -3.24
C ARG A 166 8.31 10.55 -4.03
N TYR A 167 9.23 10.49 -4.99
CA TYR A 167 9.54 11.61 -5.87
C TYR A 167 8.38 12.03 -6.79
N LEU A 168 7.43 11.14 -7.03
CA LEU A 168 6.20 11.45 -7.78
C LEU A 168 5.06 11.95 -6.87
N GLY A 169 5.26 12.00 -5.54
CA GLY A 169 4.20 12.29 -4.57
C GLY A 169 3.15 11.18 -4.49
N VAL A 170 3.60 9.91 -4.61
CA VAL A 170 2.75 8.73 -4.60
C VAL A 170 3.05 7.87 -3.37
N GLU A 171 2.03 7.60 -2.57
CA GLU A 171 2.10 6.68 -1.44
C GLU A 171 2.21 5.24 -1.93
N ALA A 172 3.13 4.48 -1.32
CA ALA A 172 3.36 3.06 -1.59
C ALA A 172 2.55 2.21 -0.61
N ASP A 173 1.40 1.73 -1.03
CA ASP A 173 0.54 0.83 -0.27
C ASP A 173 1.00 -0.61 -0.49
N LEU A 174 1.82 -1.11 0.45
CA LEU A 174 2.56 -2.37 0.33
C LEU A 174 1.76 -3.54 0.86
N ILE A 175 1.32 -4.42 -0.02
CA ILE A 175 0.68 -5.69 0.33
C ILE A 175 1.77 -6.70 0.71
N LEU A 176 1.79 -7.08 2.00
CA LEU A 176 2.84 -7.94 2.54
C LEU A 176 2.59 -9.42 2.24
N PHE A 177 1.33 -9.85 2.24
CA PHE A 177 0.92 -11.22 1.97
C PHE A 177 -0.29 -11.28 1.02
N HIS A 178 -0.46 -12.39 0.32
CA HIS A 178 -1.62 -12.67 -0.53
C HIS A 178 -1.77 -14.17 -0.82
N PRO A 179 -2.95 -14.68 -1.24
CA PRO A 179 -3.19 -16.11 -1.51
C PRO A 179 -2.76 -16.61 -2.89
N TYR A 180 -2.14 -15.76 -3.71
CA TYR A 180 -1.92 -16.02 -5.13
C TYR A 180 -0.54 -16.59 -5.45
N ASP A 181 0.04 -17.34 -4.51
CA ASP A 181 1.23 -18.17 -4.72
C ASP A 181 0.85 -19.50 -5.38
N LYS A 182 -0.24 -20.12 -4.92
CA LYS A 182 -0.74 -21.43 -5.37
C LYS A 182 0.33 -22.52 -5.31
N GLY A 183 1.19 -22.48 -4.30
CA GLY A 183 2.26 -23.44 -4.08
C GLY A 183 3.38 -23.38 -5.14
N ARG A 184 3.55 -22.23 -5.81
CA ARG A 184 4.65 -22.04 -6.75
C ARG A 184 5.95 -21.70 -6.04
N TRP A 185 5.90 -20.82 -5.05
CA TRP A 185 7.05 -20.34 -4.31
C TRP A 185 6.98 -20.66 -2.81
N GLY A 186 5.78 -20.83 -2.25
CA GLY A 186 5.54 -21.18 -0.86
C GLY A 186 5.49 -19.99 0.09
N PHE A 187 5.40 -18.74 -0.42
CA PHE A 187 5.38 -17.53 0.41
C PHE A 187 4.06 -17.36 1.18
N ASP A 188 2.95 -17.89 0.65
CA ASP A 188 1.64 -17.90 1.33
C ASP A 188 1.57 -18.94 2.46
N ASN A 189 2.52 -19.87 2.52
CA ASN A 189 2.57 -20.99 3.48
C ASN A 189 3.84 -21.00 4.36
N MET A 190 4.52 -19.86 4.49
CA MET A 190 5.70 -19.76 5.36
C MET A 190 5.33 -19.97 6.82
N PRO A 191 6.20 -20.62 7.65
CA PRO A 191 6.04 -20.71 9.09
C PRO A 191 5.91 -19.34 9.75
N MET A 192 5.24 -19.27 10.92
CA MET A 192 4.97 -17.99 11.58
C MET A 192 6.26 -17.26 11.98
N GLU A 193 7.28 -17.97 12.44
CA GLU A 193 8.58 -17.38 12.77
C GLU A 193 9.26 -16.71 11.56
N VAL A 194 9.10 -17.29 10.37
CA VAL A 194 9.59 -16.70 9.11
C VAL A 194 8.77 -15.44 8.74
N ASN A 195 7.44 -15.51 8.90
CA ASN A 195 6.58 -14.35 8.65
C ASN A 195 6.94 -13.17 9.56
N VAL A 196 7.16 -13.42 10.85
CA VAL A 196 7.59 -12.41 11.83
C VAL A 196 8.97 -11.85 11.48
N ALA A 197 9.93 -12.71 11.14
CA ALA A 197 11.27 -12.27 10.73
C ALA A 197 11.22 -11.42 9.45
N TYR A 198 10.38 -11.81 8.48
CA TYR A 198 10.15 -11.06 7.24
C TYR A 198 9.59 -9.66 7.52
N ILE A 199 8.56 -9.54 8.35
CA ILE A 199 7.98 -8.24 8.73
C ILE A 199 9.04 -7.36 9.41
N LYS A 200 9.76 -7.88 10.41
CA LYS A 200 10.81 -7.14 11.11
C LYS A 200 11.91 -6.65 10.17
N TYR A 201 12.34 -7.50 9.23
CA TYR A 201 13.34 -7.13 8.23
C TYR A 201 12.81 -6.05 7.27
N LEU A 202 11.56 -6.20 6.80
CA LEU A 202 10.92 -5.26 5.90
C LEU A 202 10.72 -3.89 6.57
N THR A 203 10.20 -3.86 7.79
CA THR A 203 10.00 -2.62 8.54
C THR A 203 11.31 -1.93 8.87
N ALA A 204 12.36 -2.67 9.29
CA ALA A 204 13.70 -2.10 9.50
C ALA A 204 14.25 -1.42 8.23
N ARG A 205 13.92 -1.94 7.04
CA ARG A 205 14.35 -1.38 5.77
C ARG A 205 13.52 -0.19 5.30
N LEU A 206 12.21 -0.23 5.50
CA LEU A 206 11.26 0.65 4.81
C LEU A 206 10.60 1.70 5.69
N SER A 207 10.58 1.56 7.00
CA SER A 207 9.88 2.51 7.88
C SER A 207 10.44 3.94 7.85
N SER A 208 11.68 4.14 7.36
CA SER A 208 12.25 5.46 7.16
C SER A 208 11.80 6.17 5.87
N PHE A 209 11.00 5.51 5.02
CA PHE A 209 10.38 6.15 3.85
C PHE A 209 9.02 6.73 4.27
N SER A 210 8.84 8.03 4.07
CA SER A 210 7.63 8.74 4.50
C SER A 210 6.35 8.32 3.76
N ASN A 211 6.48 7.69 2.60
CA ASN A 211 5.38 7.33 1.71
C ASN A 211 5.00 5.84 1.75
N VAL A 212 5.21 5.16 2.87
CA VAL A 212 4.86 3.73 3.02
C VAL A 212 3.55 3.58 3.78
N TRP A 213 2.68 2.70 3.30
CA TRP A 213 1.51 2.17 4.01
C TRP A 213 1.65 0.66 4.12
N TRP A 214 1.26 0.09 5.26
CA TRP A 214 1.32 -1.33 5.51
C TRP A 214 -0.05 -1.98 5.25
N SER A 215 -0.18 -2.73 4.16
CA SER A 215 -1.34 -3.59 3.89
C SER A 215 -0.95 -5.04 4.19
N LEU A 216 -1.37 -5.57 5.36
CA LEU A 216 -0.92 -6.90 5.83
C LEU A 216 -1.19 -7.98 4.80
N ALA A 217 -2.37 -7.99 4.22
CA ALA A 217 -2.71 -8.95 3.17
C ALA A 217 -3.73 -8.37 2.19
N ASN A 218 -3.70 -8.91 0.97
CA ASN A 218 -4.83 -8.86 0.04
C ASN A 218 -5.61 -10.17 0.18
N GLU A 219 -6.94 -10.08 0.36
CA GLU A 219 -7.84 -11.24 0.53
C GLU A 219 -7.30 -12.25 1.55
N TYR A 220 -7.07 -11.76 2.78
CA TYR A 220 -6.46 -12.51 3.87
C TYR A 220 -7.17 -13.84 4.14
N ASP A 221 -8.48 -13.87 3.97
CA ASP A 221 -9.37 -15.03 4.22
C ASP A 221 -9.15 -16.17 3.21
N TYR A 222 -8.48 -15.92 2.09
CA TYR A 222 -8.05 -16.95 1.14
C TYR A 222 -6.66 -17.51 1.44
N VAL A 223 -5.88 -16.93 2.36
CA VAL A 223 -4.60 -17.49 2.81
C VAL A 223 -4.85 -18.57 3.85
N LYS A 224 -5.12 -19.79 3.40
CA LYS A 224 -5.59 -20.89 4.23
C LYS A 224 -4.59 -21.39 5.30
N ALA A 225 -3.32 -21.03 5.16
CA ALA A 225 -2.27 -21.37 6.12
C ALA A 225 -2.25 -20.49 7.37
N LYS A 226 -3.11 -19.47 7.44
CA LYS A 226 -3.14 -18.50 8.56
C LYS A 226 -4.55 -18.40 9.14
N THR A 227 -4.60 -18.38 10.46
CA THR A 227 -5.81 -18.10 11.25
C THR A 227 -5.97 -16.61 11.50
N GLU A 228 -7.11 -16.19 12.02
CA GLU A 228 -7.35 -14.80 12.43
C GLU A 228 -6.34 -14.36 13.51
N ALA A 229 -6.04 -15.22 14.49
CA ALA A 229 -5.03 -14.96 15.52
C ALA A 229 -3.60 -14.81 14.96
N ASP A 230 -3.28 -15.52 13.86
CA ASP A 230 -2.01 -15.33 13.16
C ASP A 230 -1.95 -13.94 12.53
N TRP A 231 -3.04 -13.47 11.91
CA TRP A 231 -3.11 -12.13 11.36
C TRP A 231 -3.00 -11.05 12.44
N GLU A 232 -3.66 -11.20 13.57
CA GLU A 232 -3.51 -10.30 14.72
C GLU A 232 -2.05 -10.21 15.18
N THR A 233 -1.36 -11.36 15.29
CA THR A 233 0.06 -11.42 15.64
C THR A 233 0.94 -10.68 14.61
N LEU A 234 0.65 -10.82 13.32
CA LEU A 234 1.42 -10.15 12.26
C LEU A 234 1.14 -8.65 12.22
N ILE A 235 -0.11 -8.22 12.47
CA ILE A 235 -0.47 -6.79 12.62
C ILE A 235 0.32 -6.18 13.78
N GLN A 236 0.30 -6.81 14.95
CA GLN A 236 1.07 -6.38 16.12
C GLN A 236 2.57 -6.31 15.81
N THR A 237 3.09 -7.26 15.05
CA THR A 237 4.50 -7.27 14.65
C THR A 237 4.85 -6.05 13.81
N VAL A 238 4.00 -5.65 12.86
CA VAL A 238 4.20 -4.43 12.07
C VAL A 238 4.21 -3.20 12.98
N VAL A 239 3.17 -3.03 13.79
CA VAL A 239 2.98 -1.85 14.65
C VAL A 239 4.13 -1.67 15.65
N VAL A 240 4.58 -2.76 16.28
CA VAL A 240 5.70 -2.71 17.23
C VAL A 240 7.06 -2.48 16.53
N SER A 241 7.21 -2.93 15.28
CA SER A 241 8.46 -2.81 14.53
C SER A 241 8.59 -1.50 13.76
N ASP A 242 7.50 -0.78 13.55
CA ASP A 242 7.48 0.51 12.87
C ASP A 242 7.50 1.68 13.86
N PRO A 243 8.63 2.36 14.04
CA PRO A 243 8.76 3.42 15.04
C PRO A 243 8.07 4.74 14.64
N TYR A 244 7.53 4.83 13.43
CA TYR A 244 6.93 6.05 12.90
C TYR A 244 5.40 6.00 12.83
N GLY A 245 4.80 4.82 13.05
CA GLY A 245 3.35 4.66 13.06
C GLY A 245 2.70 4.91 11.71
N HIS A 246 3.29 4.39 10.64
CA HIS A 246 2.68 4.47 9.30
C HIS A 246 1.30 3.80 9.27
N LEU A 247 0.49 4.19 8.31
CA LEU A 247 -0.84 3.62 8.13
C LEU A 247 -0.78 2.11 7.94
N CYS A 248 -1.68 1.41 8.64
CA CYS A 248 -1.73 -0.06 8.68
C CYS A 248 -3.16 -0.54 8.48
N SER A 249 -3.36 -1.49 7.57
CA SER A 249 -4.65 -2.13 7.32
C SER A 249 -4.47 -3.56 6.82
N ILE A 250 -5.58 -4.26 6.60
CA ILE A 250 -5.65 -5.60 6.03
C ILE A 250 -6.90 -5.70 5.15
N HIS A 251 -6.84 -6.41 4.03
CA HIS A 251 -7.90 -6.49 3.05
C HIS A 251 -8.50 -7.91 2.98
N GLY A 252 -9.80 -8.01 3.18
CA GLY A 252 -10.57 -9.26 3.01
C GLY A 252 -11.22 -9.37 1.64
N SER A 253 -11.71 -10.55 1.29
CA SER A 253 -12.52 -10.75 0.09
C SER A 253 -13.91 -10.09 0.22
N THR A 254 -14.70 -10.11 -0.86
CA THR A 254 -16.08 -9.60 -0.85
C THR A 254 -16.99 -10.25 0.18
N ALA A 255 -16.63 -11.44 0.64
CA ALA A 255 -17.44 -12.22 1.59
C ALA A 255 -17.07 -11.96 3.04
N THR A 256 -15.89 -11.43 3.34
CA THR A 256 -15.35 -11.39 4.69
C THR A 256 -14.63 -10.08 4.96
N TYR A 257 -15.14 -9.32 5.93
CA TYR A 257 -14.46 -8.16 6.47
C TYR A 257 -13.64 -8.58 7.69
N PHE A 258 -12.42 -8.03 7.79
CA PHE A 258 -11.63 -8.17 9.00
C PHE A 258 -12.25 -7.35 10.14
N PRO A 259 -12.01 -7.70 11.43
CA PRO A 259 -12.47 -6.91 12.57
C PRO A 259 -11.72 -5.57 12.66
N TYR A 260 -12.10 -4.59 11.83
CA TYR A 260 -11.44 -3.27 11.73
C TYR A 260 -11.59 -2.40 12.98
N TRP A 261 -12.28 -2.85 14.02
CA TRP A 261 -12.30 -2.18 15.34
C TRP A 261 -10.98 -2.32 16.11
N MET A 262 -10.06 -3.19 15.69
CA MET A 262 -8.72 -3.27 16.27
C MET A 262 -8.03 -1.90 16.22
N GLU A 263 -7.42 -1.48 17.34
CA GLU A 263 -6.77 -0.17 17.46
C GLU A 263 -5.56 -0.03 16.56
N GLU A 264 -4.85 -1.11 16.31
CA GLU A 264 -3.67 -1.21 15.46
C GLU A 264 -3.94 -0.93 13.98
N LEU A 265 -5.16 -1.16 13.53
CA LEU A 265 -5.56 -0.86 12.16
C LEU A 265 -6.00 0.61 12.09
N THR A 266 -5.33 1.39 11.28
CA THR A 266 -5.57 2.83 11.13
C THR A 266 -6.76 3.16 10.24
N HIS A 267 -7.07 2.31 9.27
CA HIS A 267 -8.15 2.46 8.30
C HIS A 267 -8.68 1.10 7.86
N THR A 268 -9.84 1.11 7.23
CA THR A 268 -10.37 -0.11 6.60
C THR A 268 -9.84 -0.25 5.18
N SER A 269 -9.68 -1.48 4.72
CA SER A 269 -9.39 -1.82 3.33
C SER A 269 -10.41 -2.86 2.89
N ILE A 270 -11.39 -2.43 2.09
CA ILE A 270 -12.60 -3.22 1.81
C ILE A 270 -12.69 -3.55 0.33
N GLN A 271 -13.11 -4.78 0.02
CA GLN A 271 -13.55 -5.19 -1.29
C GLN A 271 -15.08 -5.16 -1.36
N ASP A 272 -15.63 -4.41 -2.31
CA ASP A 272 -17.06 -4.33 -2.56
C ASP A 272 -17.35 -4.27 -4.05
N GLU A 273 -17.73 -5.39 -4.62
CA GLU A 273 -18.02 -5.50 -6.04
C GLU A 273 -19.45 -5.06 -6.40
N ALA A 274 -20.31 -4.84 -5.43
CA ALA A 274 -21.66 -4.39 -5.73
C ALA A 274 -21.62 -2.96 -6.31
N PRO A 275 -22.57 -2.63 -7.21
CA PRO A 275 -22.76 -1.26 -7.61
C PRO A 275 -23.06 -0.43 -6.36
N VAL A 276 -22.27 0.59 -6.11
CA VAL A 276 -22.57 1.58 -5.07
C VAL A 276 -23.61 2.51 -5.67
N GLU A 277 -24.84 2.09 -5.73
CA GLU A 277 -25.95 2.90 -6.27
C GLU A 277 -26.53 3.85 -5.23
N ASP A 278 -26.24 3.60 -3.95
CA ASP A 278 -26.63 4.48 -2.87
C ASP A 278 -25.51 4.71 -1.86
N PHE A 279 -25.60 5.80 -1.12
CA PHE A 279 -24.69 6.14 -0.04
C PHE A 279 -24.84 5.25 1.19
N GLY A 280 -25.87 4.40 1.22
CA GLY A 280 -26.26 3.65 2.40
C GLY A 280 -25.16 2.74 2.90
N ARG A 281 -24.50 2.01 1.99
CA ARG A 281 -23.43 1.09 2.38
C ARG A 281 -22.20 1.81 2.92
N ALA A 282 -21.73 2.85 2.24
CA ALA A 282 -20.60 3.67 2.69
C ALA A 282 -20.90 4.32 4.05
N SER A 283 -22.10 4.86 4.21
CA SER A 283 -22.56 5.46 5.48
C SER A 283 -22.63 4.44 6.61
N ILE A 284 -23.12 3.22 6.35
CA ILE A 284 -23.18 2.15 7.34
C ILE A 284 -21.78 1.74 7.79
N VAL A 285 -20.89 1.44 6.86
CA VAL A 285 -19.52 1.01 7.16
C VAL A 285 -18.77 2.12 7.93
N ARG A 286 -18.95 3.37 7.53
CA ARG A 286 -18.37 4.54 8.18
C ARG A 286 -18.86 4.71 9.62
N SER A 287 -20.15 4.47 9.89
CA SER A 287 -20.72 4.55 11.25
C SER A 287 -20.26 3.40 12.15
N ILE A 288 -20.03 2.21 11.58
CA ILE A 288 -19.60 1.02 12.32
C ILE A 288 -18.13 1.16 12.77
N TYR A 289 -17.21 1.44 11.84
CA TYR A 289 -15.78 1.35 12.13
C TYR A 289 -15.16 2.62 12.70
N ARG A 290 -15.75 3.80 12.46
CA ARG A 290 -15.24 5.09 12.94
C ARG A 290 -13.75 5.33 12.61
N LYS A 291 -13.37 4.92 11.41
CA LYS A 291 -12.03 5.03 10.83
C LYS A 291 -12.17 5.51 9.39
N PRO A 292 -11.10 6.01 8.73
CA PRO A 292 -11.12 6.23 7.28
C PRO A 292 -11.51 4.93 6.56
N ILE A 293 -12.45 5.02 5.63
CA ILE A 293 -12.93 3.90 4.85
C ILE A 293 -12.31 3.97 3.45
N VAL A 294 -11.52 2.96 3.10
CA VAL A 294 -10.95 2.81 1.77
C VAL A 294 -11.55 1.56 1.13
N PHE A 295 -12.28 1.75 0.05
CA PHE A 295 -12.71 0.65 -0.83
C PHE A 295 -11.59 0.41 -1.84
N ASP A 296 -10.70 -0.52 -1.52
CA ASP A 296 -9.53 -0.81 -2.34
C ASP A 296 -9.83 -1.66 -3.58
N GLU A 297 -10.96 -2.35 -3.57
CA GLU A 297 -11.46 -3.09 -4.74
C GLU A 297 -12.97 -2.89 -4.89
N VAL A 298 -13.38 -2.29 -6.02
CA VAL A 298 -14.79 -1.99 -6.34
C VAL A 298 -15.18 -2.45 -7.74
N CYS A 299 -14.57 -3.50 -8.26
CA CYS A 299 -14.43 -3.82 -9.69
C CYS A 299 -13.52 -2.80 -10.39
N TYR A 300 -13.18 -3.11 -11.64
CA TYR A 300 -12.18 -2.36 -12.39
C TYR A 300 -12.68 -2.02 -13.79
N GLU A 301 -12.23 -0.89 -14.31
CA GLU A 301 -12.39 -0.56 -15.71
C GLU A 301 -11.69 -1.61 -16.60
N GLY A 302 -12.33 -2.08 -17.68
CA GLY A 302 -11.68 -3.05 -18.52
C GLY A 302 -12.56 -3.76 -19.52
N ASN A 303 -12.03 -4.85 -20.09
CA ASN A 303 -12.69 -5.67 -21.10
C ASN A 303 -12.64 -7.18 -20.80
N LEU A 304 -12.42 -7.55 -19.53
CA LEU A 304 -12.40 -8.96 -19.15
C LEU A 304 -13.79 -9.60 -19.29
N ALA A 305 -13.82 -10.92 -19.47
CA ALA A 305 -15.07 -11.66 -19.43
C ALA A 305 -15.74 -11.65 -18.06
N SER A 306 -14.94 -11.56 -16.99
CA SER A 306 -15.40 -11.47 -15.59
C SER A 306 -15.98 -10.11 -15.29
N ARG A 307 -17.10 -10.08 -14.53
CA ARG A 307 -17.79 -8.84 -14.14
C ARG A 307 -16.87 -7.82 -13.45
N TRP A 308 -16.01 -8.28 -12.57
CA TRP A 308 -15.13 -7.43 -11.80
C TRP A 308 -14.10 -6.64 -12.62
N GLY A 309 -13.78 -7.04 -13.85
CA GLY A 309 -12.77 -6.40 -14.70
C GLY A 309 -13.33 -5.87 -16.02
N ARG A 310 -14.60 -5.42 -16.06
CA ARG A 310 -15.25 -4.91 -17.28
C ARG A 310 -16.14 -3.68 -17.09
N LEU A 311 -15.87 -2.90 -16.07
CA LEU A 311 -16.53 -1.59 -15.95
C LEU A 311 -16.14 -0.71 -17.14
N SER A 312 -17.05 0.15 -17.57
CA SER A 312 -16.70 1.29 -18.40
C SER A 312 -15.91 2.34 -17.59
N GLY A 313 -15.19 3.22 -18.27
CA GLY A 313 -14.51 4.33 -17.61
C GLY A 313 -15.47 5.24 -16.85
N SER A 314 -16.69 5.42 -17.35
CA SER A 314 -17.72 6.20 -16.66
C SER A 314 -18.20 5.53 -15.38
N GLU A 315 -18.41 4.22 -15.37
CA GLU A 315 -18.79 3.48 -14.18
C GLU A 315 -17.67 3.49 -13.13
N MET A 316 -16.40 3.37 -13.52
CA MET A 316 -15.27 3.47 -12.61
C MET A 316 -15.22 4.86 -11.95
N LEU A 317 -15.35 5.93 -12.74
CA LEU A 317 -15.40 7.30 -12.21
C LEU A 317 -16.60 7.51 -11.30
N HIS A 318 -17.76 6.99 -11.69
CA HIS A 318 -18.97 7.09 -10.87
C HIS A 318 -18.75 6.47 -9.48
N ARG A 319 -18.12 5.29 -9.39
CA ARG A 319 -17.79 4.67 -8.10
C ARG A 319 -16.82 5.52 -7.27
N ILE A 320 -15.79 6.09 -7.89
CA ILE A 320 -14.86 7.00 -7.21
C ILE A 320 -15.61 8.20 -6.62
N TRP A 321 -16.46 8.86 -7.42
CA TRP A 321 -17.22 10.02 -6.98
C TRP A 321 -18.25 9.69 -5.90
N GLN A 322 -18.97 8.58 -6.02
CA GLN A 322 -19.90 8.12 -4.98
C GLN A 322 -19.18 7.89 -3.64
N GLY A 323 -18.02 7.24 -3.68
CA GLY A 323 -17.21 7.05 -2.48
C GLY A 323 -16.79 8.39 -1.85
N LEU A 324 -16.26 9.31 -2.64
CA LEU A 324 -15.82 10.62 -2.15
C LEU A 324 -16.98 11.44 -1.55
N ILE A 325 -18.13 11.47 -2.21
CA ILE A 325 -19.32 12.20 -1.72
C ILE A 325 -19.84 11.55 -0.43
N ALA A 326 -19.71 10.23 -0.27
CA ALA A 326 -20.09 9.52 0.95
C ALA A 326 -19.04 9.64 2.07
N GLY A 327 -17.96 10.38 1.88
CA GLY A 327 -16.89 10.56 2.84
C GLY A 327 -16.03 9.31 3.02
N THR A 328 -15.84 8.56 1.93
CA THR A 328 -14.96 7.39 1.82
C THR A 328 -14.01 7.55 0.65
N TYR A 329 -13.09 6.61 0.47
CA TYR A 329 -12.12 6.64 -0.61
C TYR A 329 -12.21 5.38 -1.45
N VAL A 330 -12.00 5.51 -2.76
CA VAL A 330 -12.10 4.39 -3.71
C VAL A 330 -10.81 4.28 -4.50
N THR A 331 -10.22 3.10 -4.52
CA THR A 331 -9.04 2.81 -5.33
C THR A 331 -9.46 2.38 -6.73
N HIS A 332 -8.85 3.00 -7.72
CA HIS A 332 -9.01 2.70 -9.13
C HIS A 332 -8.27 1.42 -9.53
N GLY A 333 -8.71 0.77 -10.61
CA GLY A 333 -7.95 -0.27 -11.28
C GLY A 333 -8.36 -0.41 -12.74
N GLU A 334 -7.44 -0.90 -13.57
CA GLU A 334 -7.64 -1.04 -15.01
C GLU A 334 -7.25 -2.42 -15.52
N CYS A 335 -8.19 -3.13 -16.12
CA CYS A 335 -8.09 -4.53 -16.55
C CYS A 335 -8.33 -4.73 -18.06
N TYR A 336 -7.67 -3.96 -18.91
CA TYR A 336 -7.75 -4.16 -20.36
C TYR A 336 -6.79 -5.25 -20.84
N GLN A 337 -7.32 -6.27 -21.52
CA GLN A 337 -6.57 -7.18 -22.36
C GLN A 337 -6.59 -6.66 -23.81
N TRP A 338 -5.41 -6.35 -24.36
CA TRP A 338 -5.31 -5.77 -25.70
C TRP A 338 -5.54 -6.79 -26.82
N ASN A 339 -5.05 -8.01 -26.64
CA ASN A 339 -5.30 -9.13 -27.56
C ASN A 339 -5.77 -10.33 -26.75
N ALA A 340 -6.70 -11.12 -27.27
CA ALA A 340 -7.11 -12.38 -26.66
C ALA A 340 -5.87 -13.26 -26.44
N GLY A 341 -5.51 -13.51 -25.17
CA GLY A 341 -4.33 -14.28 -24.78
C GLY A 341 -3.04 -13.46 -24.51
N SER A 342 -2.99 -12.15 -24.80
CA SER A 342 -1.87 -11.30 -24.40
C SER A 342 -2.01 -10.91 -22.94
N MET A 343 -0.99 -11.24 -22.12
CA MET A 343 -0.95 -10.91 -20.69
C MET A 343 -0.24 -9.59 -20.40
N ASP A 344 0.30 -8.91 -21.41
CA ASP A 344 1.25 -7.81 -21.25
C ASP A 344 0.58 -6.45 -21.05
N THR A 345 -0.74 -6.36 -21.01
CA THR A 345 -1.47 -5.09 -21.08
C THR A 345 -2.39 -4.81 -19.90
N ILE A 346 -2.36 -5.63 -18.86
CA ILE A 346 -3.25 -5.46 -17.71
C ILE A 346 -2.55 -4.65 -16.63
N PHE A 347 -2.83 -3.33 -16.60
CA PHE A 347 -2.21 -2.41 -15.65
C PHE A 347 -2.41 -2.85 -14.20
N TRP A 348 -3.62 -3.22 -13.82
CA TRP A 348 -3.96 -3.74 -12.50
C TRP A 348 -3.05 -4.89 -12.02
N ALA A 349 -2.67 -5.80 -12.94
CA ALA A 349 -1.82 -6.94 -12.59
C ALA A 349 -0.33 -6.60 -12.57
N LYS A 350 0.14 -5.78 -13.52
CA LYS A 350 1.56 -5.66 -13.85
C LYS A 350 2.08 -4.23 -13.92
N GLY A 351 1.21 -3.24 -13.95
CA GLY A 351 1.57 -1.87 -14.34
C GLY A 351 1.71 -1.72 -15.87
N GLY A 352 2.52 -0.77 -16.31
CA GLY A 352 2.74 -0.47 -17.72
C GLY A 352 2.01 0.79 -18.16
N GLU A 353 1.24 0.71 -19.23
CA GLU A 353 0.56 1.82 -19.88
C GLU A 353 -0.95 1.78 -19.70
N TRP A 354 -1.57 2.94 -19.49
CA TRP A 354 -3.02 3.07 -19.45
C TRP A 354 -3.67 2.79 -20.80
N ARG A 355 -4.79 2.09 -20.78
CA ARG A 355 -5.61 1.77 -21.96
C ARG A 355 -7.03 2.31 -21.85
N GLY A 356 -7.51 2.51 -20.62
CA GLY A 356 -8.85 2.99 -20.32
C GLY A 356 -9.04 4.49 -20.47
N GLU A 357 -10.18 4.94 -19.99
CA GLU A 357 -10.62 6.32 -20.13
C GLU A 357 -10.70 7.06 -18.76
N SER A 358 -10.97 6.32 -17.66
CA SER A 358 -11.22 6.94 -16.35
C SER A 358 -9.98 7.67 -15.82
N TRP A 359 -8.78 7.12 -16.00
CA TRP A 359 -7.54 7.74 -15.54
C TRP A 359 -7.36 9.19 -16.06
N LYS A 360 -7.91 9.50 -17.24
CA LYS A 360 -7.83 10.84 -17.85
C LYS A 360 -8.58 11.91 -17.04
N ARG A 361 -9.48 11.51 -16.15
CA ARG A 361 -10.28 12.39 -15.29
C ARG A 361 -9.72 12.54 -13.87
N ILE A 362 -8.78 11.72 -13.49
CA ILE A 362 -8.15 11.80 -12.16
C ILE A 362 -7.48 13.15 -11.90
N PRO A 363 -6.73 13.75 -12.86
CA PRO A 363 -6.17 15.09 -12.65
C PRO A 363 -7.24 16.15 -12.35
N PHE A 364 -8.40 16.09 -13.00
CA PHE A 364 -9.53 16.98 -12.71
C PHE A 364 -10.09 16.72 -11.30
N THR A 365 -10.30 15.45 -10.93
CA THR A 365 -10.79 15.09 -9.60
C THR A 365 -9.84 15.60 -8.52
N ARG A 366 -8.54 15.43 -8.69
CA ARG A 366 -7.51 15.93 -7.77
C ARG A 366 -7.56 17.44 -7.65
N SER A 367 -7.53 18.15 -8.79
CA SER A 367 -7.61 19.63 -8.81
C SER A 367 -8.85 20.16 -8.10
N LEU A 368 -10.00 19.49 -8.26
CA LEU A 368 -11.22 19.88 -7.56
C LEU A 368 -11.09 19.67 -6.05
N LEU A 369 -10.62 18.51 -5.60
CA LEU A 369 -10.42 18.23 -4.16
C LEU A 369 -9.45 19.21 -3.51
N ASP A 370 -8.39 19.63 -4.21
CA ASP A 370 -7.42 20.63 -3.73
C ASP A 370 -8.04 22.04 -3.54
N THR A 371 -9.20 22.33 -4.15
CA THR A 371 -9.91 23.62 -4.03
C THR A 371 -11.01 23.62 -2.98
N LEU A 372 -11.40 22.45 -2.46
CA LEU A 372 -12.49 22.35 -1.49
C LEU A 372 -12.05 22.82 -0.10
N PRO A 373 -12.98 23.42 0.69
CA PRO A 373 -12.68 23.77 2.08
C PRO A 373 -12.41 22.53 2.92
N HIS A 374 -11.52 22.65 3.89
CA HIS A 374 -11.14 21.56 4.78
C HIS A 374 -11.50 21.87 6.24
N PRO A 375 -11.98 20.87 7.02
CA PRO A 375 -12.36 19.50 6.59
C PRO A 375 -13.67 19.51 5.79
N LEU A 376 -13.81 18.57 4.88
CA LEU A 376 -15.11 18.28 4.27
C LEU A 376 -16.03 17.71 5.34
N GLN A 377 -17.22 18.29 5.42
CA GLN A 377 -18.25 17.79 6.33
C GLN A 377 -19.33 17.12 5.49
N LEU A 378 -19.76 15.94 5.92
CA LEU A 378 -20.97 15.34 5.36
C LEU A 378 -22.15 16.25 5.66
N ALA A 379 -22.81 16.73 4.61
CA ALA A 379 -24.08 17.42 4.76
C ALA A 379 -25.13 16.42 5.26
N ASP A 380 -25.94 16.85 6.22
CA ASP A 380 -27.13 16.09 6.61
C ASP A 380 -28.15 16.24 5.49
N VAL A 381 -28.18 15.27 4.58
CA VAL A 381 -29.08 15.29 3.43
C VAL A 381 -30.48 14.90 3.94
N SER A 382 -31.43 15.81 3.85
CA SER A 382 -32.82 15.50 4.16
C SER A 382 -33.32 14.31 3.33
N ARG A 383 -34.31 13.58 3.84
CA ARG A 383 -34.88 12.41 3.17
C ARG A 383 -35.43 12.70 1.76
N ASP A 384 -35.55 13.96 1.38
CA ASP A 384 -35.95 14.36 0.05
C ASP A 384 -34.71 14.61 -0.84
N HIS A 385 -34.14 13.54 -1.34
CA HIS A 385 -32.95 13.53 -2.21
C HIS A 385 -33.12 14.35 -3.49
N ARG A 386 -34.34 14.68 -3.89
CA ARG A 386 -34.62 15.44 -5.11
C ARG A 386 -34.30 16.92 -4.97
N THR A 387 -34.25 17.43 -3.75
CA THR A 387 -33.86 18.84 -3.50
C THR A 387 -32.33 19.02 -3.46
N ALA A 388 -31.56 18.00 -3.12
CA ALA A 388 -30.10 18.07 -3.10
C ALA A 388 -29.48 18.08 -4.51
N THR A 389 -30.17 17.52 -5.50
CA THR A 389 -29.72 17.49 -6.89
C THR A 389 -30.07 18.74 -7.70
N ALA A 390 -30.97 19.58 -7.17
CA ALA A 390 -31.44 20.78 -7.84
C ALA A 390 -30.65 22.06 -7.42
N GLY A 391 -29.84 21.99 -6.41
CA GLY A 391 -29.09 23.09 -5.81
C GLY A 391 -27.57 23.02 -5.91
N GLY A 392 -27.02 22.06 -6.65
CA GLY A 392 -25.57 21.86 -6.79
C GLY A 392 -25.05 22.27 -8.13
#